data_03644dbab49645c9478e82d73f157596
#
_entry.id   03644dbab49645c9478e82d73f157596
#
_cell.length_a   1.000
_cell.length_b   1.000
_cell.length_c   1.000
_cell.angle_alpha   90.00
_cell.angle_beta   90.00
_cell.angle_gamma   90.00
#
_symmetry.space_group_name_H-M   'P 1'
#
loop_
_entity.id
_entity.type
_entity.pdbx_description
1 polymer ?
#
loop_
_entity_poly.entity_id
_entity_poly.type
_entity_poly.pdbx_seq_one_letter_code
_entity_poly.pdbx_strand_id
1 'polypeptide(L)'
;MDRPDETLKNNFLREIIAADVEAGTHGGRVVTRFPPEPNGYPHIGHAQSICLNFGLARQFGGQTNLRYDDTNPEGESQEFADALLDAVRWLGFEPAEVRHASDDFEPLYAWAQDLVRKGLAYVDSQTGDEIRTGRGTVTEAGTPSPYRDRPAEESLRLLEEMKDGQHPDGAHVLRARVDPGPGDDWPVMGHPNMKLRDPVMYRIRRDAHHWRRGDDWAIYPLYDWAHGQGDAIGGVTHSICTLEFDVNRPLYDWYLDAIGIEAPRNRQYEFARFNLDYTVMSKRLLKQLVAGGHVAGWDDPRMPTIAALKRRGARPEAVRAFFDGLGVTKVNGSIEIAQFEHALRDDLNDTARRVLAVTDPIRLEVEGLEAQTLDAPYWPHDVTPPADAPASRPLPISGSLWIERGDYAEAPPKGWKRLAPGATVRLRHGPVIEVEGADEVDGETVVRARLGAEGARPRGVIHWADAATALPAAFRLYDRLFTVPDPASAEDFLSTLNPDSLVETLGYVEPSVAEDDSDTRYQFERTGYFWRDPVDSLPGALVFNR
;
A
#
# COMPACT_ATOMS: atom_id res chain seq x y z
N MET A 1 -13.31 14.17 17.26
CA MET A 1 -14.46 13.30 17.55
C MET A 1 -14.12 11.93 16.99
N ASP A 2 -13.93 10.95 17.86
CA ASP A 2 -13.79 9.56 17.43
C ASP A 2 -15.04 9.19 16.64
N ARG A 3 -14.87 8.87 15.34
CA ARG A 3 -15.95 8.19 14.61
C ARG A 3 -16.24 6.88 15.36
N PRO A 4 -17.50 6.50 15.53
CA PRO A 4 -17.84 5.28 16.24
C PRO A 4 -17.12 4.12 15.57
N ASP A 5 -16.54 3.27 16.41
CA ASP A 5 -15.81 2.03 16.09
C ASP A 5 -16.02 1.56 14.65
N GLU A 6 -14.98 1.71 13.82
CA GLU A 6 -14.93 1.14 12.46
C GLU A 6 -14.92 -0.38 12.64
N THR A 7 -16.11 -0.96 12.78
CA THR A 7 -16.29 -2.42 12.82
C THR A 7 -16.10 -2.93 11.41
N LEU A 8 -15.02 -3.68 11.17
CA LEU A 8 -14.85 -4.46 9.95
C LEU A 8 -16.17 -5.15 9.61
N LYS A 9 -16.60 -5.07 8.35
CA LYS A 9 -17.78 -5.81 7.88
C LYS A 9 -17.68 -7.29 8.28
N ASN A 10 -18.80 -7.94 8.54
CA ASN A 10 -18.83 -9.34 8.86
C ASN A 10 -18.12 -10.15 7.76
N ASN A 11 -17.19 -11.01 8.15
CA ASN A 11 -16.44 -11.88 7.26
C ASN A 11 -16.09 -13.18 7.99
N PHE A 12 -15.68 -14.20 7.23
CA PHE A 12 -15.42 -15.53 7.78
C PHE A 12 -14.30 -15.56 8.83
N LEU A 13 -13.27 -14.71 8.74
CA LEU A 13 -12.19 -14.63 9.75
C LEU A 13 -12.75 -14.08 11.07
N ARG A 14 -13.57 -13.04 11.00
CA ARG A 14 -14.25 -12.49 12.16
C ARG A 14 -15.15 -13.53 12.84
N GLU A 15 -15.88 -14.33 12.05
CA GLU A 15 -16.72 -15.41 12.57
C GLU A 15 -15.91 -16.50 13.27
N ILE A 16 -14.76 -16.89 12.71
CA ILE A 16 -13.83 -17.84 13.34
C ILE A 16 -13.33 -17.30 14.67
N ILE A 17 -12.80 -16.06 14.69
CA ILE A 17 -12.29 -15.42 15.91
C ILE A 17 -13.40 -15.30 16.96
N ALA A 18 -14.62 -14.91 16.57
CA ALA A 18 -15.75 -14.79 17.47
C ALA A 18 -16.09 -16.15 18.13
N ALA A 19 -16.12 -17.23 17.33
CA ALA A 19 -16.35 -18.57 17.84
C ALA A 19 -15.26 -19.04 18.81
N ASP A 20 -13.99 -18.77 18.51
CA ASP A 20 -12.85 -19.12 19.38
C ASP A 20 -12.87 -18.31 20.69
N VAL A 21 -13.26 -17.03 20.64
CA VAL A 21 -13.42 -16.20 21.85
C VAL A 21 -14.59 -16.72 22.71
N GLU A 22 -15.74 -17.04 22.10
CA GLU A 22 -16.91 -17.59 22.81
C GLU A 22 -16.60 -18.94 23.44
N ALA A 23 -15.87 -19.81 22.74
CA ALA A 23 -15.42 -21.10 23.23
C ALA A 23 -14.29 -21.00 24.28
N GLY A 24 -13.67 -19.84 24.43
CA GLY A 24 -12.50 -19.66 25.31
C GLY A 24 -11.25 -20.41 24.84
N THR A 25 -11.14 -20.74 23.55
CA THR A 25 -10.09 -21.58 22.96
C THR A 25 -8.68 -21.11 23.36
N HIS A 26 -8.43 -19.80 23.34
CA HIS A 26 -7.15 -19.20 23.75
C HIS A 26 -7.26 -18.43 25.08
N GLY A 27 -8.18 -18.83 25.97
CA GLY A 27 -8.48 -18.07 27.19
C GLY A 27 -9.10 -16.70 26.89
N GLY A 28 -9.82 -16.55 25.77
CA GLY A 28 -10.41 -15.29 25.30
C GLY A 28 -9.44 -14.30 24.67
N ARG A 29 -8.15 -14.67 24.55
CA ARG A 29 -7.14 -13.80 23.92
C ARG A 29 -7.23 -13.85 22.40
N VAL A 30 -7.04 -12.69 21.76
CA VAL A 30 -6.87 -12.56 20.31
C VAL A 30 -5.55 -11.86 20.05
N VAL A 31 -4.58 -12.60 19.50
CA VAL A 31 -3.27 -12.07 19.10
C VAL A 31 -3.05 -12.44 17.66
N THR A 32 -2.94 -11.42 16.81
CA THR A 32 -2.58 -11.53 15.39
C THR A 32 -1.16 -11.03 15.16
N ARG A 33 -0.67 -11.11 13.95
CA ARG A 33 0.62 -10.50 13.58
C ARG A 33 0.61 -10.02 12.13
N PHE A 34 1.38 -8.98 11.86
CA PHE A 34 1.78 -8.56 10.53
C PHE A 34 3.25 -8.96 10.34
N PRO A 35 3.57 -9.95 9.47
CA PRO A 35 4.92 -10.52 9.34
C PRO A 35 5.60 -10.14 8.01
N PRO A 36 5.93 -8.87 7.76
CA PRO A 36 6.56 -8.50 6.50
C PRO A 36 8.04 -8.85 6.46
N GLU A 37 8.56 -9.23 5.29
CA GLU A 37 10.00 -9.23 5.03
C GLU A 37 10.50 -7.79 4.86
N PRO A 38 11.55 -7.33 5.60
CA PRO A 38 12.07 -5.97 5.51
C PRO A 38 13.01 -5.80 4.30
N ASN A 39 12.52 -6.11 3.11
CA ASN A 39 13.28 -6.21 1.87
C ASN A 39 12.76 -5.28 0.74
N GLY A 40 11.87 -4.34 1.06
CA GLY A 40 11.31 -3.34 0.14
C GLY A 40 10.27 -2.46 0.80
N TYR A 41 9.94 -1.37 0.13
CA TYR A 41 8.91 -0.45 0.59
C TYR A 41 7.52 -1.10 0.58
N PRO A 42 6.69 -0.83 1.61
CA PRO A 42 5.33 -1.34 1.69
C PRO A 42 4.45 -0.74 0.59
N HIS A 43 3.59 -1.57 0.02
CA HIS A 43 2.62 -1.19 -0.99
C HIS A 43 1.18 -1.42 -0.49
N ILE A 44 0.20 -1.04 -1.26
CA ILE A 44 -1.23 -1.12 -0.91
C ILE A 44 -1.67 -2.54 -0.50
N GLY A 45 -1.03 -3.61 -1.01
CA GLY A 45 -1.28 -4.98 -0.55
C GLY A 45 -0.86 -5.21 0.90
N HIS A 46 0.21 -4.56 1.37
CA HIS A 46 0.57 -4.57 2.79
C HIS A 46 -0.46 -3.80 3.62
N ALA A 47 -1.01 -2.68 3.09
CA ALA A 47 -2.07 -1.95 3.77
C ALA A 47 -3.31 -2.83 4.01
N GLN A 48 -3.70 -3.69 3.05
CA GLN A 48 -4.77 -4.68 3.25
C GLN A 48 -4.48 -5.60 4.44
N SER A 49 -3.28 -6.19 4.48
CA SER A 49 -2.88 -7.10 5.55
C SER A 49 -2.81 -6.40 6.91
N ILE A 50 -2.29 -5.16 6.96
CA ILE A 50 -2.24 -4.34 8.17
C ILE A 50 -3.67 -4.07 8.66
N CYS A 51 -4.53 -3.49 7.82
CA CYS A 51 -5.90 -3.16 8.20
C CYS A 51 -6.67 -4.38 8.70
N LEU A 52 -6.49 -5.54 8.05
CA LEU A 52 -7.15 -6.78 8.43
C LEU A 52 -6.66 -7.31 9.79
N ASN A 53 -5.35 -7.48 9.97
CA ASN A 53 -4.80 -8.05 11.21
C ASN A 53 -5.05 -7.14 12.41
N PHE A 54 -4.74 -5.85 12.29
CA PHE A 54 -4.94 -4.89 13.38
C PHE A 54 -6.43 -4.61 13.63
N GLY A 55 -7.23 -4.51 12.57
CA GLY A 55 -8.66 -4.28 12.68
C GLY A 55 -9.38 -5.41 13.38
N LEU A 56 -9.11 -6.67 12.99
CA LEU A 56 -9.69 -7.85 13.65
C LEU A 56 -9.27 -7.93 15.12
N ALA A 57 -7.99 -7.81 15.43
CA ALA A 57 -7.53 -7.87 16.82
C ALA A 57 -8.19 -6.78 17.68
N ARG A 58 -8.21 -5.53 17.21
CA ARG A 58 -8.83 -4.40 17.91
C ARG A 58 -10.33 -4.63 18.17
N GLN A 59 -11.04 -5.21 17.21
CA GLN A 59 -12.49 -5.48 17.33
C GLN A 59 -12.83 -6.43 18.48
N PHE A 60 -11.92 -7.35 18.81
CA PHE A 60 -12.06 -8.30 19.91
C PHE A 60 -11.27 -7.92 21.17
N GLY A 61 -10.81 -6.66 21.28
CA GLY A 61 -10.00 -6.21 22.43
C GLY A 61 -8.63 -6.90 22.52
N GLY A 62 -8.18 -7.47 21.42
CA GLY A 62 -6.90 -8.15 21.27
C GLY A 62 -5.76 -7.24 20.84
N GLN A 63 -4.64 -7.84 20.41
CA GLN A 63 -3.44 -7.12 20.01
C GLN A 63 -2.82 -7.71 18.74
N THR A 64 -2.01 -6.89 18.06
CA THR A 64 -1.26 -7.30 16.87
C THR A 64 0.21 -7.01 17.05
N ASN A 65 1.06 -7.99 16.78
CA ASN A 65 2.52 -7.84 16.77
C ASN A 65 2.98 -7.51 15.33
N LEU A 66 3.98 -6.66 15.20
CA LEU A 66 4.79 -6.55 13.99
C LEU A 66 5.99 -7.48 14.15
N ARG A 67 6.10 -8.52 13.33
CA ARG A 67 7.28 -9.37 13.28
C ARG A 67 7.94 -9.25 11.93
N TYR A 68 9.11 -8.63 11.87
CA TYR A 68 9.90 -8.67 10.65
C TYR A 68 10.35 -10.11 10.39
N ASP A 69 9.99 -10.63 9.22
CA ASP A 69 10.37 -11.99 8.78
C ASP A 69 11.75 -11.95 8.12
N ASP A 70 12.74 -11.56 8.92
CA ASP A 70 14.13 -11.31 8.53
C ASP A 70 14.98 -12.58 8.60
N THR A 71 14.52 -13.62 7.90
CA THR A 71 15.25 -14.90 7.83
C THR A 71 16.17 -15.00 6.60
N ASN A 72 16.10 -14.04 5.69
CA ASN A 72 16.96 -14.00 4.51
C ASN A 72 18.05 -12.93 4.66
N PRO A 73 19.34 -13.31 4.75
CA PRO A 73 20.42 -12.35 4.99
C PRO A 73 20.68 -11.40 3.81
N GLU A 74 20.05 -11.64 2.66
CA GLU A 74 20.27 -10.89 1.43
C GLU A 74 19.09 -9.95 1.12
N GLY A 75 19.38 -8.65 0.97
CA GLY A 75 18.41 -7.67 0.47
C GLY A 75 17.46 -7.10 1.52
N GLU A 76 17.67 -7.36 2.80
CA GLU A 76 16.96 -6.79 3.94
C GLU A 76 17.74 -5.60 4.52
N SER A 77 17.03 -4.61 5.06
CA SER A 77 17.67 -3.42 5.63
C SER A 77 16.82 -2.72 6.69
N GLN A 78 17.48 -1.92 7.54
CA GLN A 78 16.83 -1.05 8.50
C GLN A 78 15.88 -0.06 7.82
N GLU A 79 16.26 0.50 6.67
CA GLU A 79 15.43 1.42 5.89
C GLU A 79 14.06 0.84 5.57
N PHE A 80 14.01 -0.41 5.12
CA PHE A 80 12.73 -1.07 4.80
C PHE A 80 11.95 -1.45 6.05
N ALA A 81 12.65 -1.83 7.13
CA ALA A 81 12.01 -2.09 8.42
C ALA A 81 11.33 -0.83 8.97
N ASP A 82 12.01 0.31 8.93
CA ASP A 82 11.47 1.61 9.34
C ASP A 82 10.27 2.01 8.48
N ALA A 83 10.37 1.85 7.16
CA ALA A 83 9.27 2.16 6.25
C ALA A 83 8.02 1.30 6.49
N LEU A 84 8.19 0.04 6.88
CA LEU A 84 7.09 -0.87 7.24
C LEU A 84 6.41 -0.45 8.55
N LEU A 85 7.18 -0.10 9.58
CA LEU A 85 6.65 0.41 10.85
C LEU A 85 5.92 1.74 10.65
N ASP A 86 6.51 2.65 9.89
CA ASP A 86 5.90 3.94 9.54
C ASP A 86 4.58 3.76 8.79
N ALA A 87 4.48 2.75 7.93
CA ALA A 87 3.24 2.43 7.23
C ALA A 87 2.14 1.95 8.19
N VAL A 88 2.48 1.11 9.17
CA VAL A 88 1.55 0.66 10.22
C VAL A 88 1.04 1.86 11.02
N ARG A 89 1.95 2.73 11.46
CA ARG A 89 1.62 3.95 12.23
C ARG A 89 0.79 4.95 11.42
N TRP A 90 1.16 5.15 10.18
CA TRP A 90 0.40 6.03 9.29
C TRP A 90 -1.04 5.53 9.09
N LEU A 91 -1.25 4.22 9.00
CA LEU A 91 -2.59 3.63 8.94
C LEU A 91 -3.35 3.72 10.28
N GLY A 92 -2.80 4.37 11.31
CA GLY A 92 -3.46 4.61 12.60
C GLY A 92 -3.42 3.41 13.54
N PHE A 93 -2.43 2.52 13.37
CA PHE A 93 -2.20 1.37 14.24
C PHE A 93 -0.86 1.47 14.96
N GLU A 94 -0.77 0.87 16.15
CA GLU A 94 0.47 0.71 16.89
C GLU A 94 0.66 -0.76 17.22
N PRO A 95 1.79 -1.38 16.86
CA PRO A 95 2.09 -2.75 17.22
C PRO A 95 2.19 -2.90 18.74
N ALA A 96 1.64 -3.97 19.30
CA ALA A 96 1.82 -4.30 20.71
C ALA A 96 3.27 -4.67 21.01
N GLU A 97 3.94 -5.31 20.06
CA GLU A 97 5.35 -5.67 20.10
C GLU A 97 5.94 -5.60 18.69
N VAL A 98 7.20 -5.14 18.59
CA VAL A 98 7.99 -5.23 17.37
C VAL A 98 9.04 -6.33 17.58
N ARG A 99 8.96 -7.39 16.80
CA ARG A 99 9.83 -8.57 16.85
C ARG A 99 10.57 -8.76 15.54
N HIS A 100 11.62 -9.57 15.58
CA HIS A 100 12.36 -10.00 14.41
C HIS A 100 12.50 -11.53 14.44
N ALA A 101 12.28 -12.18 13.31
CA ALA A 101 12.46 -13.63 13.21
C ALA A 101 13.91 -14.04 13.53
N SER A 102 14.87 -13.16 13.26
CA SER A 102 16.28 -13.36 13.61
C SER A 102 16.56 -13.39 15.11
N ASP A 103 15.68 -12.87 15.97
CA ASP A 103 15.78 -13.00 17.43
C ASP A 103 15.46 -14.43 17.90
N ASP A 104 14.76 -15.19 17.09
CA ASP A 104 14.32 -16.56 17.38
C ASP A 104 15.28 -17.63 16.80
N PHE A 105 16.44 -17.26 16.22
CA PHE A 105 17.37 -18.20 15.60
C PHE A 105 17.88 -19.27 16.55
N GLU A 106 18.21 -18.92 17.79
CA GLU A 106 18.67 -19.85 18.80
C GLU A 106 17.61 -20.91 19.20
N PRO A 107 16.36 -20.54 19.57
CA PRO A 107 15.32 -21.54 19.85
C PRO A 107 14.94 -22.36 18.62
N LEU A 108 14.90 -21.77 17.41
CA LEU A 108 14.65 -22.50 16.17
C LEU A 108 15.74 -23.55 15.92
N TYR A 109 17.01 -23.21 16.16
CA TYR A 109 18.12 -24.14 16.02
C TYR A 109 18.07 -25.26 17.05
N ALA A 110 17.74 -24.96 18.32
CA ALA A 110 17.56 -25.97 19.35
C ALA A 110 16.44 -26.97 18.99
N TRP A 111 15.30 -26.49 18.52
CA TRP A 111 14.22 -27.36 18.02
C TRP A 111 14.63 -28.18 16.80
N ALA A 112 15.42 -27.64 15.89
CA ALA A 112 15.95 -28.37 14.74
C ALA A 112 16.86 -29.54 15.20
N GLN A 113 17.74 -29.30 16.19
CA GLN A 113 18.55 -30.38 16.79
C GLN A 113 17.68 -31.45 17.45
N ASP A 114 16.59 -31.05 18.13
CA ASP A 114 15.67 -32.01 18.74
C ASP A 114 14.93 -32.86 17.72
N LEU A 115 14.54 -32.28 16.59
CA LEU A 115 13.96 -33.03 15.49
C LEU A 115 14.96 -34.04 14.90
N VAL A 116 16.24 -33.68 14.80
CA VAL A 116 17.29 -34.64 14.38
C VAL A 116 17.40 -35.78 15.38
N ARG A 117 17.43 -35.49 16.70
CA ARG A 117 17.47 -36.52 17.77
C ARG A 117 16.27 -37.44 17.74
N LYS A 118 15.10 -36.93 17.40
CA LYS A 118 13.84 -37.69 17.22
C LYS A 118 13.78 -38.49 15.92
N GLY A 119 14.75 -38.31 15.00
CA GLY A 119 14.73 -38.92 13.67
C GLY A 119 13.71 -38.27 12.72
N LEU A 120 13.24 -37.06 13.04
CA LEU A 120 12.28 -36.26 12.25
C LEU A 120 12.96 -35.21 11.38
N ALA A 121 14.30 -35.16 11.39
CA ALA A 121 15.10 -34.34 10.48
C ALA A 121 16.46 -34.99 10.22
N TYR A 122 17.07 -34.65 9.11
CA TYR A 122 18.39 -35.19 8.70
C TYR A 122 19.15 -34.15 7.86
N VAL A 123 20.49 -34.21 7.89
CA VAL A 123 21.32 -33.42 6.99
C VAL A 123 21.45 -34.11 5.65
N ASP A 124 21.05 -33.44 4.60
CA ASP A 124 21.12 -33.89 3.21
C ASP A 124 22.33 -33.25 2.52
N SER A 125 23.14 -34.04 1.85
CA SER A 125 24.31 -33.61 1.09
C SER A 125 24.08 -33.58 -0.43
N GLN A 126 22.82 -33.70 -0.87
CA GLN A 126 22.43 -33.48 -2.25
C GLN A 126 22.48 -32.01 -2.64
N THR A 127 22.79 -31.75 -3.89
CA THR A 127 22.68 -30.42 -4.49
C THR A 127 21.21 -29.97 -4.58
N GLY A 128 20.97 -28.66 -4.71
CA GLY A 128 19.62 -28.13 -4.90
C GLY A 128 18.89 -28.72 -6.11
N ASP A 129 19.62 -29.06 -7.19
CA ASP A 129 19.07 -29.69 -8.40
C ASP A 129 18.66 -31.14 -8.16
N GLU A 130 19.48 -31.92 -7.46
CA GLU A 130 19.14 -33.27 -7.06
C GLU A 130 17.93 -33.33 -6.14
N ILE A 131 17.86 -32.42 -5.16
CA ILE A 131 16.70 -32.29 -4.25
C ILE A 131 15.43 -31.96 -5.04
N ARG A 132 15.52 -31.00 -5.97
CA ARG A 132 14.38 -30.60 -6.81
C ARG A 132 13.88 -31.73 -7.67
N THR A 133 14.80 -32.45 -8.33
CA THR A 133 14.49 -33.60 -9.15
C THR A 133 13.94 -34.76 -8.31
N GLY A 134 14.58 -35.06 -7.18
CA GLY A 134 14.18 -36.10 -6.23
C GLY A 134 12.82 -35.85 -5.57
N ARG A 135 12.30 -34.60 -5.54
CA ARG A 135 10.97 -34.29 -4.99
C ARG A 135 9.82 -34.86 -5.83
N GLY A 136 10.04 -35.16 -7.12
CA GLY A 136 9.02 -35.60 -8.03
C GLY A 136 8.09 -34.49 -8.50
N THR A 137 6.90 -34.87 -8.97
CA THR A 137 5.86 -33.96 -9.46
C THR A 137 4.56 -34.12 -8.68
N VAL A 138 3.54 -33.31 -8.98
CA VAL A 138 2.22 -33.44 -8.35
C VAL A 138 1.59 -34.81 -8.61
N THR A 139 1.89 -35.43 -9.76
CA THR A 139 1.34 -36.71 -10.21
C THR A 139 2.29 -37.90 -10.00
N GLU A 140 3.56 -37.66 -9.69
CA GLU A 140 4.58 -38.67 -9.51
C GLU A 140 5.23 -38.54 -8.15
N ALA A 141 5.35 -39.67 -7.43
CA ALA A 141 6.08 -39.69 -6.16
C ALA A 141 7.56 -39.36 -6.38
N GLY A 142 8.15 -38.68 -5.40
CA GLY A 142 9.57 -38.41 -5.38
C GLY A 142 10.39 -39.65 -5.01
N THR A 143 11.71 -39.48 -5.06
CA THR A 143 12.70 -40.48 -4.61
C THR A 143 13.31 -39.99 -3.29
N PRO A 144 13.33 -40.81 -2.24
CA PRO A 144 14.00 -40.46 -0.99
C PRO A 144 15.48 -40.14 -1.20
N SER A 145 16.01 -39.16 -0.46
CA SER A 145 17.43 -38.88 -0.48
C SER A 145 18.25 -40.09 0.02
N PRO A 146 19.42 -40.38 -0.58
CA PRO A 146 20.33 -41.39 -0.05
C PRO A 146 20.84 -41.09 1.36
N TYR A 147 20.70 -39.86 1.82
CA TYR A 147 21.09 -39.40 3.15
C TYR A 147 19.93 -39.35 4.17
N ARG A 148 18.72 -39.80 3.76
CA ARG A 148 17.52 -39.74 4.61
C ARG A 148 17.63 -40.56 5.88
N ASP A 149 18.39 -41.65 5.83
CA ASP A 149 18.66 -42.52 6.98
C ASP A 149 20.04 -42.28 7.63
N ARG A 150 20.64 -41.13 7.40
CA ARG A 150 21.88 -40.73 8.04
C ARG A 150 21.71 -40.76 9.58
N PRO A 151 22.66 -41.36 10.32
CA PRO A 151 22.60 -41.41 11.79
C PRO A 151 22.41 -40.01 12.42
N ALA A 152 21.60 -39.94 13.47
CA ALA A 152 21.31 -38.67 14.14
C ALA A 152 22.59 -37.97 14.63
N GLU A 153 23.56 -38.73 15.16
CA GLU A 153 24.85 -38.19 15.62
C GLU A 153 25.64 -37.52 14.49
N GLU A 154 25.66 -38.15 13.32
CA GLU A 154 26.31 -37.59 12.13
C GLU A 154 25.60 -36.34 11.65
N SER A 155 24.26 -36.35 11.60
CA SER A 155 23.45 -35.21 11.21
C SER A 155 23.61 -34.03 12.18
N LEU A 156 23.69 -34.28 13.49
CA LEU A 156 23.95 -33.25 14.49
C LEU A 156 25.34 -32.63 14.33
N ARG A 157 26.38 -33.46 14.13
CA ARG A 157 27.74 -32.96 13.90
C ARG A 157 27.79 -32.08 12.62
N LEU A 158 27.22 -32.55 11.52
CA LEU A 158 27.19 -31.78 10.29
C LEU A 158 26.37 -30.48 10.43
N LEU A 159 25.25 -30.49 11.16
CA LEU A 159 24.45 -29.29 11.42
C LEU A 159 25.23 -28.25 12.22
N GLU A 160 26.05 -28.68 13.20
CA GLU A 160 26.93 -27.80 13.93
C GLU A 160 28.05 -27.23 13.04
N GLU A 161 28.69 -28.07 12.23
CA GLU A 161 29.69 -27.65 11.24
C GLU A 161 29.13 -26.67 10.21
N MET A 162 27.87 -26.89 9.76
CA MET A 162 27.17 -25.94 8.89
C MET A 162 26.97 -24.58 9.56
N LYS A 163 26.54 -24.60 10.85
CA LYS A 163 26.30 -23.38 11.62
C LYS A 163 27.61 -22.61 11.81
N ASP A 164 28.72 -23.30 12.07
CA ASP A 164 30.04 -22.74 12.25
C ASP A 164 30.75 -22.31 10.97
N GLY A 165 30.06 -22.41 9.79
CA GLY A 165 30.59 -21.98 8.49
C GLY A 165 31.70 -22.87 7.94
N GLN A 166 31.82 -24.12 8.40
CA GLN A 166 32.89 -25.04 7.96
C GLN A 166 32.64 -25.61 6.56
N HIS A 167 31.41 -25.42 6.02
CA HIS A 167 31.02 -25.92 4.70
C HIS A 167 30.63 -24.78 3.75
N PRO A 168 30.92 -24.90 2.44
CA PRO A 168 30.50 -23.91 1.47
C PRO A 168 28.99 -23.96 1.22
N ASP A 169 28.45 -22.88 0.64
CA ASP A 169 27.07 -22.80 0.18
C ASP A 169 26.70 -23.97 -0.72
N GLY A 170 25.55 -24.57 -0.45
CA GLY A 170 25.03 -25.69 -1.24
C GLY A 170 25.64 -27.07 -0.92
N ALA A 171 26.63 -27.17 -0.01
CA ALA A 171 27.20 -28.46 0.36
C ALA A 171 26.22 -29.35 1.15
N HIS A 172 25.46 -28.73 2.02
CA HIS A 172 24.48 -29.41 2.87
C HIS A 172 23.25 -28.53 3.10
N VAL A 173 22.11 -29.19 3.39
CA VAL A 173 20.88 -28.58 3.91
C VAL A 173 20.34 -29.44 5.04
N LEU A 174 19.63 -28.86 5.99
CA LEU A 174 18.81 -29.63 6.93
C LEU A 174 17.42 -29.81 6.30
N ARG A 175 16.91 -31.04 6.30
CA ARG A 175 15.57 -31.38 5.81
C ARG A 175 14.74 -32.02 6.90
N ALA A 176 13.45 -31.69 6.95
CA ALA A 176 12.50 -32.47 7.73
C ALA A 176 12.32 -33.85 7.11
N ARG A 177 12.07 -34.85 7.94
CA ARG A 177 11.69 -36.20 7.53
C ARG A 177 10.20 -36.39 7.79
N VAL A 178 9.42 -36.38 6.74
CA VAL A 178 7.98 -36.55 6.80
C VAL A 178 7.61 -37.94 6.29
N ASP A 179 7.28 -38.83 7.21
CA ASP A 179 6.84 -40.19 6.89
C ASP A 179 5.31 -40.30 6.81
N PRO A 180 4.76 -41.22 6.04
CA PRO A 180 3.33 -41.55 6.05
C PRO A 180 2.90 -41.92 7.47
N GLY A 181 1.75 -41.35 7.90
CA GLY A 181 1.12 -41.70 9.17
C GLY A 181 0.31 -43.02 9.09
N PRO A 182 -0.16 -43.53 10.22
CA PRO A 182 -1.05 -44.69 10.23
C PRO A 182 -2.35 -44.38 9.45
N GLY A 183 -2.57 -45.15 8.37
CA GLY A 183 -3.74 -45.00 7.51
C GLY A 183 -3.54 -44.14 6.27
N ASP A 184 -2.38 -43.56 6.08
CA ASP A 184 -2.01 -42.87 4.86
C ASP A 184 -1.74 -43.91 3.74
N ASP A 185 -2.17 -43.61 2.52
CA ASP A 185 -2.04 -44.49 1.32
C ASP A 185 -0.91 -44.00 0.39
N TRP A 186 -0.17 -42.99 0.72
CA TRP A 186 0.94 -42.44 -0.07
C TRP A 186 2.29 -43.03 0.37
N PRO A 187 3.22 -43.32 -0.60
CA PRO A 187 4.56 -43.77 -0.27
C PRO A 187 5.44 -42.67 0.28
N VAL A 188 6.56 -43.00 0.92
CA VAL A 188 7.62 -42.05 1.28
C VAL A 188 7.93 -41.17 0.08
N MET A 189 8.01 -39.85 0.26
CA MET A 189 8.12 -38.81 -0.78
C MET A 189 6.95 -38.77 -1.75
N GLY A 190 5.82 -39.41 -1.45
CA GLY A 190 4.63 -39.44 -2.30
C GLY A 190 3.46 -38.60 -1.82
N HIS A 191 3.65 -37.82 -0.75
CA HIS A 191 2.56 -36.96 -0.22
C HIS A 191 1.97 -36.07 -1.32
N PRO A 192 0.62 -35.99 -1.48
CA PRO A 192 -0.02 -35.14 -2.50
C PRO A 192 0.39 -33.67 -2.43
N ASN A 193 0.53 -33.15 -1.21
CA ASN A 193 1.10 -31.82 -1.00
C ASN A 193 2.63 -31.89 -1.01
N MET A 194 3.24 -31.35 -2.06
CA MET A 194 4.70 -31.37 -2.26
C MET A 194 5.49 -30.65 -1.16
N LYS A 195 4.84 -29.78 -0.37
CA LYS A 195 5.45 -29.12 0.81
C LYS A 195 5.80 -30.12 1.91
N LEU A 196 5.13 -31.27 1.94
CA LEU A 196 5.38 -32.36 2.91
C LEU A 196 6.31 -33.46 2.38
N ARG A 197 7.01 -33.22 1.27
CA ARG A 197 8.02 -34.15 0.74
C ARG A 197 9.42 -33.75 1.19
N ASP A 198 9.73 -34.05 2.43
CA ASP A 198 10.99 -33.73 3.11
C ASP A 198 11.49 -32.29 2.82
N PRO A 199 10.77 -31.26 3.32
CA PRO A 199 11.12 -29.87 3.04
C PRO A 199 12.46 -29.45 3.67
N VAL A 200 13.14 -28.51 3.02
CA VAL A 200 14.36 -27.90 3.54
C VAL A 200 14.01 -26.97 4.70
N MET A 201 14.71 -27.12 5.82
CA MET A 201 14.59 -26.31 7.04
C MET A 201 15.67 -25.24 7.12
N TYR A 202 16.93 -25.61 6.88
CA TYR A 202 18.08 -24.72 6.90
C TYR A 202 18.93 -24.86 5.65
N ARG A 203 19.48 -23.73 5.19
CA ARG A 203 20.47 -23.64 4.11
C ARG A 203 21.73 -22.92 4.59
N ILE A 204 22.88 -23.25 4.00
CA ILE A 204 24.13 -22.54 4.21
C ILE A 204 24.14 -21.25 3.38
N ARG A 205 24.53 -20.14 4.02
CA ARG A 205 24.83 -18.84 3.44
C ARG A 205 26.04 -18.25 4.18
N ARG A 206 27.18 -18.88 3.99
CA ARG A 206 28.38 -18.66 4.79
C ARG A 206 28.92 -17.24 4.72
N ASP A 207 28.90 -16.67 3.52
CA ASP A 207 29.49 -15.34 3.25
C ASP A 207 28.42 -14.22 3.25
N ALA A 208 27.19 -14.52 3.73
CA ALA A 208 26.12 -13.52 3.82
C ALA A 208 26.23 -12.75 5.14
N HIS A 209 26.02 -11.44 5.06
CA HIS A 209 25.97 -10.55 6.21
C HIS A 209 24.52 -10.20 6.52
N HIS A 210 24.03 -10.68 7.66
CA HIS A 210 22.67 -10.38 8.09
C HIS A 210 22.62 -8.98 8.73
N TRP A 211 21.66 -8.15 8.31
CA TRP A 211 21.58 -6.74 8.70
C TRP A 211 21.50 -6.48 10.23
N ARG A 212 21.02 -7.48 11.04
CA ARG A 212 20.98 -7.42 12.50
C ARG A 212 21.94 -8.36 13.20
N ARG A 213 22.14 -9.56 12.68
CA ARG A 213 22.96 -10.62 13.29
C ARG A 213 24.41 -10.61 12.79
N GLY A 214 24.72 -9.72 11.84
CA GLY A 214 26.06 -9.68 11.28
C GLY A 214 26.47 -11.01 10.67
N ASP A 215 27.65 -11.51 11.09
CA ASP A 215 28.25 -12.76 10.64
C ASP A 215 28.12 -13.90 11.68
N ASP A 216 27.23 -13.75 12.68
CA ASP A 216 27.06 -14.72 13.77
C ASP A 216 26.51 -16.08 13.29
N TRP A 217 25.86 -16.11 12.14
CA TRP A 217 25.23 -17.30 11.58
C TRP A 217 25.68 -17.55 10.15
N ALA A 218 26.07 -18.81 9.86
CA ALA A 218 26.37 -19.26 8.51
C ALA A 218 25.24 -20.09 7.89
N ILE A 219 24.20 -20.44 8.67
CA ILE A 219 22.98 -21.10 8.21
C ILE A 219 21.75 -20.27 8.53
N TYR A 220 20.76 -20.31 7.65
CA TYR A 220 19.54 -19.54 7.79
C TYR A 220 18.32 -20.43 7.63
N PRO A 221 17.29 -20.27 8.50
CA PRO A 221 16.07 -21.02 8.40
C PRO A 221 15.28 -20.58 7.17
N LEU A 222 14.55 -21.52 6.55
CA LEU A 222 13.60 -21.19 5.52
C LEU A 222 12.27 -20.79 6.15
N TYR A 223 11.47 -20.03 5.38
CA TYR A 223 10.15 -19.53 5.79
C TYR A 223 9.27 -20.63 6.41
N ASP A 224 9.14 -21.78 5.74
CA ASP A 224 8.27 -22.88 6.21
C ASP A 224 8.68 -23.42 7.59
N TRP A 225 9.97 -23.34 7.96
CA TRP A 225 10.47 -23.74 9.27
C TRP A 225 10.30 -22.62 10.32
N ALA A 226 10.57 -21.38 9.98
CA ALA A 226 10.60 -20.29 10.97
C ALA A 226 9.20 -19.77 11.32
N HIS A 227 8.25 -19.81 10.39
CA HIS A 227 7.01 -19.05 10.46
C HIS A 227 6.07 -19.49 11.59
N GLY A 228 5.71 -20.78 11.65
CA GLY A 228 4.78 -21.31 12.66
C GLY A 228 5.36 -21.27 14.07
N GLN A 229 6.64 -21.53 14.18
CA GLN A 229 7.40 -21.51 15.44
C GLN A 229 7.55 -20.08 15.97
N GLY A 230 7.88 -19.12 15.10
CA GLY A 230 7.90 -17.69 15.46
C GLY A 230 6.53 -17.18 15.91
N ASP A 231 5.43 -17.68 15.30
CA ASP A 231 4.06 -17.41 15.76
C ASP A 231 3.81 -17.97 17.17
N ALA A 232 4.28 -19.19 17.45
CA ALA A 232 4.18 -19.81 18.78
C ALA A 232 4.99 -19.05 19.83
N ILE A 233 6.23 -18.68 19.53
CA ILE A 233 7.10 -17.88 20.42
C ILE A 233 6.47 -16.50 20.70
N GLY A 234 5.90 -15.87 19.67
CA GLY A 234 5.21 -14.57 19.77
C GLY A 234 3.84 -14.62 20.42
N GLY A 235 3.36 -15.80 20.86
CA GLY A 235 2.06 -15.98 21.51
C GLY A 235 0.87 -15.65 20.60
N VAL A 236 1.05 -15.74 19.30
CA VAL A 236 0.01 -15.51 18.28
C VAL A 236 -1.08 -16.57 18.44
N THR A 237 -2.33 -16.18 18.32
CA THR A 237 -3.49 -17.10 18.36
C THR A 237 -4.01 -17.39 16.96
N HIS A 238 -4.15 -16.34 16.15
CA HIS A 238 -4.69 -16.41 14.80
C HIS A 238 -3.67 -15.89 13.80
N SER A 239 -3.04 -16.81 13.08
CA SER A 239 -2.01 -16.55 12.06
C SER A 239 -2.68 -16.27 10.71
N ILE A 240 -3.01 -15.01 10.44
CA ILE A 240 -3.73 -14.62 9.22
C ILE A 240 -2.72 -14.30 8.12
N CYS A 241 -2.84 -14.95 6.95
CA CYS A 241 -1.96 -14.78 5.79
C CYS A 241 -2.72 -14.86 4.46
N THR A 242 -2.03 -14.67 3.34
CA THR A 242 -2.65 -14.73 2.01
C THR A 242 -2.81 -16.17 1.52
N LEU A 243 -3.74 -16.42 0.58
CA LEU A 243 -4.07 -17.75 0.03
C LEU A 243 -2.89 -18.49 -0.59
N GLU A 244 -1.83 -17.81 -0.97
CA GLU A 244 -0.63 -18.46 -1.48
C GLU A 244 0.03 -19.40 -0.47
N PHE A 245 -0.26 -19.23 0.83
CA PHE A 245 0.23 -20.05 1.92
C PHE A 245 -0.73 -21.18 2.35
N ASP A 246 -1.86 -21.36 1.68
CA ASP A 246 -2.80 -22.45 2.00
C ASP A 246 -2.15 -23.83 1.91
N VAL A 247 -1.31 -24.03 0.89
CA VAL A 247 -0.55 -25.27 0.71
C VAL A 247 0.53 -25.49 1.79
N ASN A 248 0.91 -24.45 2.54
CA ASN A 248 1.92 -24.51 3.60
C ASN A 248 1.31 -24.91 4.94
N ARG A 249 -0.02 -24.71 5.15
CA ARG A 249 -0.69 -24.96 6.44
C ARG A 249 -0.49 -26.38 6.97
N PRO A 250 -0.59 -27.47 6.16
CA PRO A 250 -0.32 -28.80 6.70
C PRO A 250 1.11 -28.99 7.21
N LEU A 251 2.09 -28.33 6.58
CA LEU A 251 3.48 -28.32 7.06
C LEU A 251 3.66 -27.47 8.32
N TYR A 252 2.98 -26.34 8.39
CA TYR A 252 2.91 -25.50 9.58
C TYR A 252 2.43 -26.28 10.82
N ASP A 253 1.32 -27.02 10.67
CA ASP A 253 0.76 -27.85 11.73
C ASP A 253 1.69 -29.03 12.07
N TRP A 254 2.28 -29.67 11.06
CA TRP A 254 3.22 -30.78 11.24
C TRP A 254 4.45 -30.36 12.08
N TYR A 255 5.03 -29.19 11.80
CA TYR A 255 6.15 -28.69 12.59
C TYR A 255 5.78 -28.45 14.04
N LEU A 256 4.63 -27.83 14.30
CA LEU A 256 4.17 -27.57 15.68
C LEU A 256 3.96 -28.88 16.46
N ASP A 257 3.40 -29.89 15.80
CA ASP A 257 3.25 -31.24 16.39
C ASP A 257 4.62 -31.87 16.69
N ALA A 258 5.53 -31.83 15.73
CA ALA A 258 6.86 -32.45 15.82
C ALA A 258 7.73 -31.85 16.95
N ILE A 259 7.63 -30.53 17.17
CA ILE A 259 8.33 -29.85 18.29
C ILE A 259 7.56 -29.91 19.61
N GLY A 260 6.32 -30.42 19.62
CA GLY A 260 5.53 -30.66 20.83
C GLY A 260 4.77 -29.42 21.34
N ILE A 261 4.36 -28.51 20.47
CA ILE A 261 3.49 -27.40 20.83
C ILE A 261 2.04 -27.92 20.91
N GLU A 262 1.53 -28.05 22.12
CA GLU A 262 0.18 -28.58 22.39
C GLU A 262 -0.93 -27.55 22.12
N ALA A 263 -2.13 -28.04 21.84
CA ALA A 263 -3.35 -27.21 21.74
C ALA A 263 -3.79 -26.70 23.14
N PRO A 264 -4.38 -25.48 23.25
CA PRO A 264 -4.65 -24.56 22.18
C PRO A 264 -3.39 -23.81 21.72
N ARG A 265 -3.13 -23.82 20.43
CA ARG A 265 -1.95 -23.21 19.83
C ARG A 265 -2.31 -22.29 18.67
N ASN A 266 -1.34 -21.54 18.16
CA ASN A 266 -1.48 -20.72 16.96
C ASN A 266 -1.98 -21.58 15.77
N ARG A 267 -2.86 -20.99 14.96
CA ARG A 267 -3.42 -21.63 13.77
C ARG A 267 -3.42 -20.66 12.59
N GLN A 268 -3.08 -21.20 11.42
CA GLN A 268 -3.04 -20.45 10.18
C GLN A 268 -4.42 -20.38 9.52
N TYR A 269 -4.75 -19.16 9.03
CA TYR A 269 -5.98 -18.86 8.28
C TYR A 269 -5.62 -18.01 7.08
N GLU A 270 -6.18 -18.31 5.92
CA GLU A 270 -5.83 -17.65 4.67
C GLU A 270 -6.99 -16.83 4.13
N PHE A 271 -6.64 -15.68 3.54
CA PHE A 271 -7.55 -14.80 2.82
C PHE A 271 -6.99 -14.44 1.44
N ALA A 272 -7.88 -14.09 0.51
CA ALA A 272 -7.49 -13.68 -0.82
C ALA A 272 -6.78 -12.33 -0.81
N ARG A 273 -5.61 -12.26 -1.44
CA ARG A 273 -5.02 -10.98 -1.78
C ARG A 273 -5.81 -10.35 -2.93
N PHE A 274 -5.83 -9.02 -2.99
CA PHE A 274 -6.32 -8.31 -4.15
C PHE A 274 -5.17 -7.81 -5.02
N ASN A 275 -5.47 -7.61 -6.30
CA ASN A 275 -4.62 -6.85 -7.20
C ASN A 275 -5.39 -5.61 -7.64
N LEU A 276 -4.67 -4.53 -7.94
CA LEU A 276 -5.24 -3.36 -8.60
C LEU A 276 -4.97 -3.43 -10.09
N ASP A 277 -5.98 -3.17 -10.89
CA ASP A 277 -5.83 -3.01 -12.33
C ASP A 277 -4.92 -1.80 -12.64
N TYR A 278 -4.27 -1.83 -13.79
CA TYR A 278 -3.34 -0.80 -14.27
C TYR A 278 -2.15 -0.57 -13.33
N THR A 279 -1.77 -1.60 -12.55
CA THR A 279 -0.75 -1.49 -11.51
C THR A 279 0.08 -2.78 -11.44
N VAL A 280 1.36 -2.66 -11.13
CA VAL A 280 2.22 -3.81 -10.79
C VAL A 280 2.46 -3.82 -9.29
N MET A 281 2.33 -5.00 -8.66
CA MET A 281 2.52 -5.18 -7.22
C MET A 281 3.80 -5.97 -6.90
N SER A 282 4.41 -6.58 -7.92
CA SER A 282 5.64 -7.35 -7.77
C SER A 282 6.82 -6.45 -7.45
N LYS A 283 7.51 -6.69 -6.34
CA LYS A 283 8.72 -5.96 -5.93
C LYS A 283 9.78 -5.90 -7.04
N ARG A 284 9.97 -6.99 -7.78
CA ARG A 284 10.93 -7.04 -8.90
C ARG A 284 10.58 -6.01 -9.97
N LEU A 285 9.30 -5.90 -10.34
CA LEU A 285 8.84 -4.96 -11.36
C LEU A 285 8.89 -3.52 -10.84
N LEU A 286 8.51 -3.29 -9.58
CA LEU A 286 8.61 -1.96 -8.96
C LEU A 286 10.07 -1.46 -8.90
N LYS A 287 11.03 -2.34 -8.57
CA LYS A 287 12.46 -2.01 -8.63
C LYS A 287 12.92 -1.63 -10.04
N GLN A 288 12.41 -2.30 -11.07
CA GLN A 288 12.75 -1.97 -12.46
C GLN A 288 12.24 -0.58 -12.86
N LEU A 289 11.04 -0.18 -12.41
CA LEU A 289 10.51 1.16 -12.67
C LEU A 289 11.40 2.25 -12.07
N VAL A 290 11.82 2.06 -10.82
CA VAL A 290 12.69 3.03 -10.13
C VAL A 290 14.09 3.05 -10.74
N ALA A 291 14.70 1.88 -10.93
CA ALA A 291 16.05 1.77 -11.47
C ALA A 291 16.15 2.25 -12.93
N GLY A 292 15.08 2.07 -13.70
CA GLY A 292 14.98 2.53 -15.10
C GLY A 292 14.63 4.01 -15.25
N GLY A 293 14.35 4.73 -14.13
CA GLY A 293 13.98 6.15 -14.18
C GLY A 293 12.59 6.40 -14.80
N HIS A 294 11.71 5.39 -14.84
CA HIS A 294 10.32 5.52 -15.32
C HIS A 294 9.42 6.26 -14.33
N VAL A 295 9.83 6.28 -13.07
CA VAL A 295 9.23 7.02 -11.96
C VAL A 295 10.32 7.73 -11.17
N ALA A 296 9.98 8.80 -10.44
CA ALA A 296 10.93 9.62 -9.69
C ALA A 296 11.55 8.89 -8.48
N GLY A 297 10.86 7.90 -7.94
CA GLY A 297 11.30 7.13 -6.77
C GLY A 297 10.20 6.23 -6.25
N TRP A 298 10.43 5.65 -5.06
CA TRP A 298 9.45 4.79 -4.40
C TRP A 298 8.23 5.53 -3.88
N ASP A 299 8.33 6.84 -3.74
CA ASP A 299 7.27 7.77 -3.32
C ASP A 299 6.61 8.50 -4.49
N ASP A 300 6.95 8.16 -5.74
CA ASP A 300 6.28 8.73 -6.92
C ASP A 300 4.77 8.46 -6.83
N PRO A 301 3.91 9.49 -6.90
CA PRO A 301 2.46 9.35 -6.74
C PRO A 301 1.76 8.37 -7.69
N ARG A 302 2.43 7.92 -8.75
CA ARG A 302 1.94 6.87 -9.68
C ARG A 302 2.22 5.45 -9.20
N MET A 303 3.07 5.29 -8.16
CA MET A 303 3.44 4.00 -7.60
C MET A 303 2.37 3.51 -6.61
N PRO A 304 2.20 2.18 -6.44
CA PRO A 304 1.25 1.62 -5.49
C PRO A 304 1.80 1.55 -4.05
N THR A 305 2.91 2.19 -3.76
CA THR A 305 3.54 2.19 -2.43
C THR A 305 2.76 3.07 -1.45
N ILE A 306 2.85 2.77 -0.17
CA ILE A 306 2.24 3.61 0.87
C ILE A 306 2.88 5.00 0.89
N ALA A 307 4.18 5.09 0.64
CA ALA A 307 4.89 6.37 0.50
C ALA A 307 4.31 7.22 -0.65
N ALA A 308 4.03 6.60 -1.79
CA ALA A 308 3.41 7.26 -2.93
C ALA A 308 1.97 7.73 -2.63
N LEU A 309 1.17 6.89 -1.96
CA LEU A 309 -0.19 7.28 -1.54
C LEU A 309 -0.15 8.47 -0.58
N LYS A 310 0.76 8.47 0.39
CA LYS A 310 1.00 9.64 1.26
C LYS A 310 1.33 10.88 0.44
N ARG A 311 2.29 10.80 -0.46
CA ARG A 311 2.76 11.92 -1.28
C ARG A 311 1.69 12.42 -2.26
N ARG A 312 0.77 11.55 -2.68
CA ARG A 312 -0.41 11.94 -3.49
C ARG A 312 -1.49 12.63 -2.66
N GLY A 313 -1.43 12.55 -1.32
CA GLY A 313 -2.38 13.19 -0.41
C GLY A 313 -3.50 12.28 0.09
N ALA A 314 -3.41 10.97 -0.12
CA ALA A 314 -4.35 10.01 0.46
C ALA A 314 -4.34 10.10 2.00
N ARG A 315 -5.52 10.02 2.61
CA ARG A 315 -5.66 9.95 4.06
C ARG A 315 -5.75 8.48 4.51
N PRO A 316 -5.17 8.14 5.67
CA PRO A 316 -5.23 6.77 6.16
C PRO A 316 -6.67 6.28 6.40
N GLU A 317 -7.59 7.19 6.80
CA GLU A 317 -9.01 6.89 6.98
C GLU A 317 -9.65 6.37 5.69
N ALA A 318 -9.35 7.01 4.56
CA ALA A 318 -9.87 6.60 3.25
C ALA A 318 -9.35 5.21 2.85
N VAL A 319 -8.07 4.92 3.12
CA VAL A 319 -7.47 3.62 2.83
C VAL A 319 -8.09 2.52 3.70
N ARG A 320 -8.27 2.77 5.00
CA ARG A 320 -8.97 1.81 5.89
C ARG A 320 -10.41 1.58 5.44
N ALA A 321 -11.18 2.65 5.20
CA ALA A 321 -12.56 2.55 4.74
C ALA A 321 -12.70 1.77 3.41
N PHE A 322 -11.74 1.92 2.51
CA PHE A 322 -11.70 1.14 1.27
C PHE A 322 -11.59 -0.36 1.56
N PHE A 323 -10.63 -0.80 2.41
CA PHE A 323 -10.46 -2.21 2.74
C PHE A 323 -11.63 -2.78 3.53
N ASP A 324 -12.20 -2.00 4.45
CA ASP A 324 -13.42 -2.39 5.18
C ASP A 324 -14.60 -2.57 4.22
N GLY A 325 -14.66 -1.72 3.18
CA GLY A 325 -15.68 -1.79 2.14
C GLY A 325 -15.59 -3.02 1.24
N LEU A 326 -14.37 -3.49 0.93
CA LEU A 326 -14.14 -4.66 0.08
C LEU A 326 -14.56 -5.97 0.74
N GLY A 327 -14.42 -6.06 2.06
CA GLY A 327 -14.61 -7.31 2.78
C GLY A 327 -13.45 -8.29 2.57
N VAL A 328 -13.62 -9.54 3.08
CA VAL A 328 -12.60 -10.59 3.05
C VAL A 328 -13.14 -11.83 2.36
N THR A 329 -12.46 -12.32 1.34
CA THR A 329 -12.87 -13.49 0.54
C THR A 329 -11.76 -14.54 0.49
N LYS A 330 -12.09 -15.72 -0.05
CA LYS A 330 -11.13 -16.80 -0.38
C LYS A 330 -10.90 -16.96 -1.88
N VAL A 331 -11.26 -15.96 -2.68
CA VAL A 331 -11.06 -15.98 -4.14
C VAL A 331 -10.23 -14.76 -4.53
N ASN A 332 -9.04 -15.00 -5.06
CA ASN A 332 -8.20 -13.92 -5.59
C ASN A 332 -8.93 -13.20 -6.72
N GLY A 333 -8.89 -11.88 -6.71
CA GLY A 333 -9.54 -11.04 -7.71
C GLY A 333 -8.71 -9.80 -8.01
N SER A 334 -9.02 -9.16 -9.13
CA SER A 334 -8.55 -7.83 -9.46
C SER A 334 -9.65 -6.82 -9.16
N ILE A 335 -9.26 -5.67 -8.66
CA ILE A 335 -10.14 -4.55 -8.31
C ILE A 335 -9.82 -3.41 -9.26
N GLU A 336 -10.86 -2.83 -9.84
CA GLU A 336 -10.70 -1.63 -10.65
C GLU A 336 -10.13 -0.49 -9.80
N ILE A 337 -9.04 0.12 -10.24
CA ILE A 337 -8.41 1.25 -9.55
C ILE A 337 -9.40 2.39 -9.29
N ALA A 338 -10.41 2.53 -10.16
CA ALA A 338 -11.47 3.52 -10.00
C ALA A 338 -12.27 3.36 -8.70
N GLN A 339 -12.40 2.14 -8.14
CA GLN A 339 -13.05 1.91 -6.85
C GLN A 339 -12.21 2.47 -5.69
N PHE A 340 -10.90 2.28 -5.75
CA PHE A 340 -9.99 2.88 -4.78
C PHE A 340 -10.00 4.41 -4.85
N GLU A 341 -9.92 4.97 -6.07
CA GLU A 341 -10.00 6.42 -6.28
C GLU A 341 -11.35 7.00 -5.83
N HIS A 342 -12.44 6.22 -5.93
CA HIS A 342 -13.74 6.65 -5.43
C HIS A 342 -13.74 6.77 -3.91
N ALA A 343 -13.18 5.80 -3.21
CA ALA A 343 -13.05 5.86 -1.75
C ALA A 343 -12.21 7.05 -1.27
N LEU A 344 -11.12 7.37 -1.99
CA LEU A 344 -10.32 8.57 -1.71
C LEU A 344 -11.14 9.87 -1.94
N ARG A 345 -11.92 9.93 -3.02
CA ARG A 345 -12.77 11.10 -3.32
C ARG A 345 -13.88 11.28 -2.30
N ASP A 346 -14.51 10.19 -1.84
CA ASP A 346 -15.58 10.25 -0.84
C ASP A 346 -15.06 10.84 0.48
N ASP A 347 -13.89 10.41 0.94
CA ASP A 347 -13.27 10.99 2.12
C ASP A 347 -12.93 12.49 1.93
N LEU A 348 -12.37 12.84 0.77
CA LEU A 348 -12.00 14.22 0.46
C LEU A 348 -13.21 15.14 0.23
N ASN A 349 -14.36 14.62 -0.16
CA ASN A 349 -15.60 15.39 -0.24
C ASN A 349 -15.96 16.02 1.12
N ASP A 350 -15.71 15.29 2.20
CA ASP A 350 -16.04 15.73 3.56
C ASP A 350 -14.91 16.50 4.24
N THR A 351 -13.66 16.30 3.81
CA THR A 351 -12.47 16.74 4.56
C THR A 351 -11.61 17.78 3.86
N ALA A 352 -11.73 17.95 2.54
CA ALA A 352 -10.93 18.90 1.80
C ALA A 352 -11.55 20.31 1.79
N ARG A 353 -10.72 21.35 1.99
CA ARG A 353 -11.12 22.74 1.85
C ARG A 353 -11.39 23.10 0.39
N ARG A 354 -12.49 23.85 0.12
CA ARG A 354 -12.79 24.37 -1.22
C ARG A 354 -12.05 25.66 -1.42
N VAL A 355 -11.24 25.74 -2.46
CA VAL A 355 -10.49 26.94 -2.85
C VAL A 355 -10.48 27.07 -4.38
N LEU A 356 -10.04 28.19 -4.90
CA LEU A 356 -9.95 28.44 -6.34
C LEU A 356 -8.50 28.34 -6.82
N ALA A 357 -8.33 27.67 -7.94
CA ALA A 357 -7.06 27.57 -8.67
C ALA A 357 -7.31 27.53 -10.16
N VAL A 358 -6.36 28.00 -10.95
CA VAL A 358 -6.38 28.00 -12.42
C VAL A 358 -5.12 27.29 -12.90
N THR A 359 -5.29 26.21 -13.63
CA THR A 359 -4.22 25.29 -14.01
C THR A 359 -3.67 25.50 -15.42
N ASP A 360 -4.47 26.11 -16.30
CA ASP A 360 -4.07 26.54 -17.67
C ASP A 360 -4.59 27.98 -17.90
N PRO A 361 -3.85 28.98 -17.39
CA PRO A 361 -4.36 30.35 -17.27
C PRO A 361 -4.38 31.10 -18.60
N ILE A 362 -5.45 31.86 -18.79
CA ILE A 362 -5.53 33.03 -19.69
C ILE A 362 -6.08 34.23 -18.91
N ARG A 363 -5.85 35.44 -19.42
CA ARG A 363 -6.27 36.66 -18.78
C ARG A 363 -7.75 36.95 -19.06
N LEU A 364 -8.46 37.45 -18.03
CA LEU A 364 -9.80 38.05 -18.14
C LEU A 364 -9.75 39.45 -17.57
N GLU A 365 -10.12 40.44 -18.35
CA GLU A 365 -10.25 41.84 -17.92
C GLU A 365 -11.75 42.18 -17.82
N VAL A 366 -12.18 42.66 -16.66
CA VAL A 366 -13.60 42.99 -16.36
C VAL A 366 -13.75 44.46 -16.11
N GLU A 367 -14.32 45.17 -17.08
CA GLU A 367 -14.62 46.59 -16.95
C GLU A 367 -15.63 46.86 -15.83
N GLY A 368 -15.35 47.86 -14.99
CA GLY A 368 -16.21 48.29 -13.87
C GLY A 368 -16.09 47.41 -12.61
N LEU A 369 -15.29 46.38 -12.57
CA LEU A 369 -15.07 45.59 -11.37
C LEU A 369 -13.96 46.22 -10.53
N GLU A 370 -14.36 46.90 -9.48
CA GLU A 370 -13.43 47.50 -8.49
C GLU A 370 -12.83 46.42 -7.58
N ALA A 371 -11.59 46.67 -7.12
CA ALA A 371 -10.91 45.79 -6.20
C ALA A 371 -11.65 45.72 -4.85
N GLN A 372 -11.95 44.50 -4.41
CA GLN A 372 -12.65 44.24 -3.14
C GLN A 372 -12.25 42.86 -2.60
N THR A 373 -12.68 42.56 -1.37
CA THR A 373 -12.50 41.22 -0.78
C THR A 373 -13.87 40.58 -0.55
N LEU A 374 -14.04 39.41 -1.09
CA LEU A 374 -15.23 38.57 -0.90
C LEU A 374 -15.01 37.66 0.32
N ASP A 375 -16.12 37.21 0.93
CA ASP A 375 -16.08 36.13 1.93
C ASP A 375 -16.53 34.82 1.25
N ALA A 376 -15.61 33.87 1.11
CA ALA A 376 -15.87 32.62 0.39
C ALA A 376 -15.84 31.43 1.36
N PRO A 377 -16.88 30.56 1.37
CA PRO A 377 -16.90 29.41 2.27
C PRO A 377 -15.87 28.38 1.87
N TYR A 378 -15.22 27.75 2.87
CA TYR A 378 -14.35 26.58 2.66
C TYR A 378 -15.14 25.29 2.49
N TRP A 379 -16.37 25.24 2.97
CA TRP A 379 -17.16 24.00 3.07
C TRP A 379 -18.48 24.13 2.31
N PRO A 380 -18.94 23.06 1.65
CA PRO A 380 -20.30 23.01 1.13
C PRO A 380 -21.30 23.08 2.30
N HIS A 381 -22.51 23.53 2.00
CA HIS A 381 -23.58 23.73 2.99
C HIS A 381 -24.04 22.42 3.67
N ASP A 382 -23.79 21.27 3.06
CA ASP A 382 -24.15 19.92 3.49
C ASP A 382 -23.01 19.19 4.23
N VAL A 383 -21.83 19.82 4.33
CA VAL A 383 -20.67 19.30 5.06
C VAL A 383 -20.52 20.06 6.38
N THR A 384 -20.46 19.34 7.49
CA THR A 384 -20.14 19.91 8.80
C THR A 384 -18.63 20.11 8.91
N PRO A 385 -18.12 21.34 9.00
CA PRO A 385 -16.68 21.56 9.14
C PRO A 385 -16.13 20.96 10.43
N PRO A 386 -14.85 20.58 10.47
CA PRO A 386 -14.17 20.23 11.72
C PRO A 386 -14.31 21.38 12.74
N ALA A 387 -14.40 21.04 14.04
CA ALA A 387 -14.72 21.99 15.10
C ALA A 387 -13.80 23.23 15.16
N ASP A 388 -12.52 23.04 14.81
CA ASP A 388 -11.49 24.07 14.85
C ASP A 388 -11.13 24.63 13.46
N ALA A 389 -11.86 24.22 12.41
CA ALA A 389 -11.59 24.68 11.04
C ALA A 389 -12.31 26.00 10.75
N PRO A 390 -11.66 26.96 10.05
CA PRO A 390 -12.32 28.17 9.62
C PRO A 390 -13.48 27.87 8.67
N ALA A 391 -14.59 28.61 8.81
CA ALA A 391 -15.77 28.43 8.00
C ALA A 391 -15.61 29.02 6.59
N SER A 392 -14.91 30.14 6.48
CA SER A 392 -14.72 30.91 5.25
C SER A 392 -13.33 31.54 5.20
N ARG A 393 -13.00 32.16 4.09
CA ARG A 393 -11.76 32.88 3.86
C ARG A 393 -11.96 34.17 3.07
N PRO A 394 -11.07 35.16 3.26
CA PRO A 394 -11.04 36.33 2.41
C PRO A 394 -10.57 35.92 0.99
N LEU A 395 -11.34 36.30 0.00
CA LEU A 395 -11.06 36.04 -1.43
C LEU A 395 -10.95 37.36 -2.18
N PRO A 396 -9.73 37.91 -2.41
CA PRO A 396 -9.54 39.10 -3.18
C PRO A 396 -10.02 38.94 -4.62
N ILE A 397 -10.63 39.99 -5.17
CA ILE A 397 -11.05 40.10 -6.56
C ILE A 397 -10.80 41.51 -7.09
N SER A 398 -10.32 41.61 -8.32
CA SER A 398 -10.10 42.89 -9.01
C SER A 398 -10.60 42.83 -10.46
N GLY A 399 -10.41 43.88 -11.22
CA GLY A 399 -10.78 43.91 -12.64
C GLY A 399 -9.94 43.02 -13.53
N SER A 400 -8.84 42.47 -13.03
CA SER A 400 -7.93 41.61 -13.81
C SER A 400 -7.81 40.24 -13.14
N LEU A 401 -8.17 39.19 -13.85
CA LEU A 401 -8.29 37.82 -13.34
C LEU A 401 -7.56 36.82 -14.24
N TRP A 402 -7.15 35.70 -13.64
CA TRP A 402 -6.79 34.48 -14.35
C TRP A 402 -8.00 33.56 -14.42
N ILE A 403 -8.23 32.94 -15.58
CA ILE A 403 -9.29 31.93 -15.81
C ILE A 403 -8.72 30.75 -16.59
N GLU A 404 -9.40 29.60 -16.54
CA GLU A 404 -9.02 28.46 -17.37
C GLU A 404 -9.18 28.77 -18.85
N ARG A 405 -8.18 28.48 -19.66
CA ARG A 405 -8.23 28.59 -21.12
C ARG A 405 -9.42 27.82 -21.69
N GLY A 406 -9.68 26.63 -21.18
CA GLY A 406 -10.79 25.77 -21.57
C GLY A 406 -12.18 26.30 -21.17
N ASP A 407 -12.27 27.41 -20.43
CA ASP A 407 -13.54 28.07 -20.10
C ASP A 407 -13.94 29.13 -21.13
N TYR A 408 -13.09 29.49 -22.10
CA TYR A 408 -13.42 30.42 -23.18
C TYR A 408 -13.52 29.71 -24.54
N ALA A 409 -14.49 30.11 -25.31
CA ALA A 409 -14.65 29.70 -26.72
C ALA A 409 -15.20 30.85 -27.57
N GLU A 410 -14.45 31.26 -28.60
CA GLU A 410 -14.88 32.27 -29.56
C GLU A 410 -16.10 31.81 -30.36
N ALA A 411 -16.10 30.54 -30.81
CA ALA A 411 -17.19 29.87 -31.51
C ALA A 411 -17.68 28.67 -30.66
N PRO A 412 -18.56 28.89 -29.67
CA PRO A 412 -18.93 27.87 -28.70
C PRO A 412 -19.81 26.77 -29.35
N PRO A 413 -19.60 25.48 -28.94
CA PRO A 413 -20.49 24.40 -29.37
C PRO A 413 -21.88 24.55 -28.73
N LYS A 414 -22.86 23.85 -29.31
CA LYS A 414 -24.23 23.84 -28.79
C LYS A 414 -24.28 23.39 -27.32
N GLY A 415 -24.96 24.19 -26.50
CA GLY A 415 -25.10 23.92 -25.08
C GLY A 415 -23.95 24.44 -24.20
N TRP A 416 -23.03 25.22 -24.75
CA TRP A 416 -21.96 25.86 -24.02
C TRP A 416 -22.49 26.78 -22.92
N LYS A 417 -21.98 26.61 -21.70
CA LYS A 417 -22.42 27.36 -20.50
C LYS A 417 -21.30 28.19 -19.86
N ARG A 418 -20.18 28.36 -20.56
CA ARG A 418 -19.02 29.09 -20.09
C ARG A 418 -18.85 30.41 -20.90
N LEU A 419 -17.64 30.97 -20.87
CA LEU A 419 -17.35 32.24 -21.55
C LEU A 419 -17.41 32.12 -23.08
N ALA A 420 -18.12 33.01 -23.70
CA ALA A 420 -18.18 33.21 -25.14
C ALA A 420 -18.70 34.62 -25.43
N PRO A 421 -18.48 35.22 -26.60
CA PRO A 421 -19.00 36.55 -26.93
C PRO A 421 -20.52 36.63 -26.69
N GLY A 422 -20.94 37.65 -25.91
CA GLY A 422 -22.35 37.89 -25.53
C GLY A 422 -22.88 36.92 -24.44
N ALA A 423 -22.04 36.07 -23.86
CA ALA A 423 -22.47 35.17 -22.78
C ALA A 423 -22.46 35.90 -21.42
N THR A 424 -23.46 35.61 -20.60
CA THR A 424 -23.52 36.05 -19.20
C THR A 424 -23.11 34.89 -18.27
N VAL A 425 -22.08 35.08 -17.47
CA VAL A 425 -21.48 34.02 -16.63
C VAL A 425 -21.25 34.58 -15.23
N ARG A 426 -21.36 33.74 -14.19
CA ARG A 426 -21.02 34.08 -12.81
C ARG A 426 -19.57 33.70 -12.50
N LEU A 427 -18.83 34.61 -11.96
CA LEU A 427 -17.58 34.31 -11.25
C LEU A 427 -17.91 33.58 -9.93
N ARG A 428 -17.30 32.44 -9.68
CA ARG A 428 -17.57 31.67 -8.46
C ARG A 428 -17.36 32.54 -7.22
N HIS A 429 -18.33 32.59 -6.32
CA HIS A 429 -18.40 33.49 -5.15
C HIS A 429 -18.46 34.99 -5.49
N GLY A 430 -18.36 35.38 -6.74
CA GLY A 430 -18.28 36.76 -7.20
C GLY A 430 -19.47 37.22 -8.06
N PRO A 431 -19.31 38.36 -8.75
CA PRO A 431 -20.36 38.97 -9.55
C PRO A 431 -20.66 38.17 -10.83
N VAL A 432 -21.75 38.57 -11.47
CA VAL A 432 -22.08 38.15 -12.83
C VAL A 432 -21.40 39.10 -13.80
N ILE A 433 -20.82 38.55 -14.88
CA ILE A 433 -20.16 39.30 -15.95
C ILE A 433 -20.79 38.99 -17.29
N GLU A 434 -20.70 39.94 -18.22
CA GLU A 434 -21.09 39.79 -19.63
C GLU A 434 -19.84 39.86 -20.50
N VAL A 435 -19.58 38.79 -21.27
CA VAL A 435 -18.40 38.65 -22.12
C VAL A 435 -18.59 39.45 -23.42
N GLU A 436 -17.62 40.26 -23.78
CA GLU A 436 -17.62 41.04 -25.01
C GLU A 436 -16.91 40.28 -26.14
N GLY A 437 -15.81 39.63 -25.85
CA GLY A 437 -14.97 38.88 -26.77
C GLY A 437 -13.58 38.64 -26.21
N ALA A 438 -12.63 38.36 -27.08
CA ALA A 438 -11.23 38.28 -26.70
C ALA A 438 -10.34 38.99 -27.73
N ASP A 439 -9.21 39.52 -27.22
CA ASP A 439 -8.15 40.12 -28.01
C ASP A 439 -6.87 39.32 -27.89
N GLU A 440 -6.01 39.39 -28.88
CA GLU A 440 -4.62 38.94 -28.77
C GLU A 440 -3.76 40.15 -28.37
N VAL A 441 -3.17 40.08 -27.17
CA VAL A 441 -2.27 41.13 -26.64
C VAL A 441 -0.92 40.49 -26.34
N ASP A 442 0.12 40.94 -27.01
CA ASP A 442 1.50 40.42 -26.88
C ASP A 442 1.62 38.88 -27.10
N GLY A 443 0.72 38.31 -27.91
CA GLY A 443 0.65 36.87 -28.18
C GLY A 443 -0.10 36.05 -27.13
N GLU A 444 -0.75 36.71 -26.19
CA GLU A 444 -1.63 36.08 -25.19
C GLU A 444 -3.10 36.43 -25.45
N THR A 445 -3.96 35.45 -25.28
CA THR A 445 -5.43 35.65 -25.36
C THR A 445 -5.91 36.38 -24.11
N VAL A 446 -6.54 37.53 -24.27
CA VAL A 446 -7.16 38.32 -23.20
C VAL A 446 -8.66 38.42 -23.43
N VAL A 447 -9.44 37.79 -22.59
CA VAL A 447 -10.90 37.86 -22.62
C VAL A 447 -11.35 39.20 -22.05
N ARG A 448 -12.28 39.89 -22.74
CA ARG A 448 -12.90 41.13 -22.32
C ARG A 448 -14.31 40.88 -21.82
N ALA A 449 -14.63 41.47 -20.70
CA ALA A 449 -15.95 41.42 -20.11
C ALA A 449 -16.27 42.72 -19.36
N ARG A 450 -17.54 42.92 -19.06
CA ARG A 450 -18.00 43.98 -18.16
C ARG A 450 -18.89 43.43 -17.07
N LEU A 451 -19.14 44.18 -16.03
CA LEU A 451 -20.12 43.79 -15.00
C LEU A 451 -21.49 43.59 -15.66
N GLY A 452 -22.13 42.46 -15.36
CA GLY A 452 -23.49 42.19 -15.83
C GLY A 452 -24.51 43.12 -15.20
N ALA A 453 -25.61 43.42 -15.95
CA ALA A 453 -26.70 44.25 -15.44
C ALA A 453 -27.29 43.64 -14.15
N GLU A 454 -27.88 44.48 -13.30
CA GLU A 454 -28.59 44.04 -12.11
C GLU A 454 -29.70 43.03 -12.47
N GLY A 455 -29.75 41.88 -11.80
CA GLY A 455 -30.71 40.83 -12.09
C GLY A 455 -30.35 39.92 -13.29
N ALA A 456 -29.20 40.10 -13.93
CA ALA A 456 -28.74 39.24 -15.02
C ALA A 456 -28.66 37.78 -14.58
N ARG A 457 -29.20 36.86 -15.42
CA ARG A 457 -29.18 35.42 -15.12
C ARG A 457 -28.01 34.75 -15.83
N PRO A 458 -27.01 34.24 -15.04
CA PRO A 458 -25.85 33.59 -15.62
C PRO A 458 -26.23 32.24 -16.24
N ARG A 459 -25.61 31.90 -17.37
CA ARG A 459 -25.75 30.58 -18.02
C ARG A 459 -24.94 29.50 -17.33
N GLY A 460 -23.89 29.89 -16.59
CA GLY A 460 -23.01 29.00 -15.85
C GLY A 460 -22.14 29.74 -14.85
N VAL A 461 -21.23 28.98 -14.21
CA VAL A 461 -20.29 29.48 -13.22
C VAL A 461 -18.88 29.05 -13.61
N ILE A 462 -17.92 29.95 -13.54
CA ILE A 462 -16.49 29.65 -13.72
C ILE A 462 -15.71 29.97 -12.45
N HIS A 463 -14.59 29.30 -12.25
CA HIS A 463 -13.60 29.67 -11.22
C HIS A 463 -12.55 30.60 -11.83
N TRP A 464 -11.79 31.24 -10.97
CA TRP A 464 -10.85 32.28 -11.33
C TRP A 464 -9.82 32.47 -10.22
N ALA A 465 -8.74 33.21 -10.48
CA ALA A 465 -7.81 33.70 -9.48
C ALA A 465 -7.51 35.18 -9.76
N ASP A 466 -7.42 36.01 -8.72
CA ASP A 466 -7.15 37.44 -8.89
C ASP A 466 -5.70 37.66 -9.34
N ALA A 467 -5.50 38.39 -10.42
CA ALA A 467 -4.20 38.52 -11.08
C ALA A 467 -3.17 39.29 -10.23
N ALA A 468 -3.64 40.14 -9.30
CA ALA A 468 -2.76 40.94 -8.44
C ALA A 468 -2.28 40.17 -7.21
N THR A 469 -3.05 39.22 -6.70
CA THR A 469 -2.81 38.57 -5.41
C THR A 469 -2.59 37.07 -5.49
N ALA A 470 -2.98 36.42 -6.59
CA ALA A 470 -2.83 34.98 -6.78
C ALA A 470 -1.35 34.55 -6.75
N LEU A 471 -1.10 33.40 -6.21
CA LEU A 471 0.23 32.83 -6.07
C LEU A 471 0.52 31.87 -7.23
N PRO A 472 1.70 31.96 -7.86
CA PRO A 472 2.12 31.02 -8.88
C PRO A 472 2.29 29.63 -8.27
N ALA A 473 1.85 28.60 -8.99
CA ALA A 473 1.95 27.22 -8.57
C ALA A 473 2.14 26.26 -9.76
N ALA A 474 2.84 25.17 -9.52
CA ALA A 474 2.89 24.03 -10.41
C ALA A 474 1.85 22.99 -10.01
N PHE A 475 1.18 22.40 -11.00
CA PHE A 475 0.18 21.35 -10.80
C PHE A 475 0.64 20.09 -11.51
N ARG A 476 0.72 19.00 -10.75
CA ARG A 476 1.02 17.66 -11.25
C ARG A 476 -0.27 16.87 -11.37
N LEU A 477 -0.68 16.63 -12.59
CA LEU A 477 -1.87 15.88 -12.91
C LEU A 477 -1.46 14.44 -13.21
N TYR A 478 -1.67 13.55 -12.24
CA TYR A 478 -1.34 12.15 -12.37
C TYR A 478 -2.47 11.34 -12.98
N ASP A 479 -2.14 10.44 -13.88
CA ASP A 479 -3.00 9.41 -14.44
C ASP A 479 -2.39 8.03 -14.18
N ARG A 480 -3.05 6.99 -14.65
CA ARG A 480 -2.59 5.59 -14.53
C ARG A 480 -1.21 5.42 -15.15
N LEU A 481 -0.32 4.75 -14.42
CA LEU A 481 1.05 4.52 -14.88
C LEU A 481 1.09 3.58 -16.11
N PHE A 482 0.09 2.70 -16.27
CA PHE A 482 0.02 1.74 -17.35
C PHE A 482 -1.26 1.91 -18.18
N THR A 483 -1.21 1.52 -19.45
CA THR A 483 -2.33 1.61 -20.40
C THR A 483 -3.21 0.38 -20.43
N VAL A 484 -2.78 -0.74 -19.78
CA VAL A 484 -3.49 -2.02 -19.76
C VAL A 484 -3.87 -2.43 -18.34
N PRO A 485 -4.97 -3.15 -18.14
CA PRO A 485 -5.42 -3.55 -16.80
C PRO A 485 -4.45 -4.47 -16.06
N ASP A 486 -3.80 -5.40 -16.74
CA ASP A 486 -2.80 -6.32 -16.16
C ASP A 486 -1.44 -6.18 -16.86
N PRO A 487 -0.65 -5.17 -16.47
CA PRO A 487 0.68 -4.97 -17.07
C PRO A 487 1.66 -6.09 -16.73
N ALA A 488 1.47 -6.79 -15.62
CA ALA A 488 2.37 -7.86 -15.19
C ALA A 488 2.30 -9.11 -16.08
N SER A 489 1.19 -9.31 -16.80
CA SER A 489 1.01 -10.42 -17.76
C SER A 489 1.60 -10.13 -19.14
N ALA A 490 1.98 -8.90 -19.45
CA ALA A 490 2.59 -8.54 -20.72
C ALA A 490 4.01 -9.15 -20.85
N GLU A 491 4.40 -9.52 -22.05
CA GLU A 491 5.74 -10.04 -22.34
C GLU A 491 6.83 -9.03 -21.94
N ASP A 492 6.61 -7.76 -22.26
CA ASP A 492 7.38 -6.63 -21.75
C ASP A 492 6.44 -5.61 -21.10
N PHE A 493 6.38 -5.60 -19.78
CA PHE A 493 5.50 -4.70 -19.04
C PHE A 493 5.86 -3.21 -19.22
N LEU A 494 7.12 -2.89 -19.51
CA LEU A 494 7.56 -1.51 -19.75
C LEU A 494 6.96 -0.94 -21.04
N SER A 495 6.66 -1.79 -22.03
CA SER A 495 5.99 -1.36 -23.27
C SER A 495 4.55 -0.89 -23.03
N THR A 496 3.97 -1.19 -21.87
CA THR A 496 2.60 -0.80 -21.49
C THR A 496 2.54 0.48 -20.65
N LEU A 497 3.67 1.15 -20.43
CA LEU A 497 3.72 2.43 -19.73
C LEU A 497 2.90 3.49 -20.47
N ASN A 498 2.16 4.29 -19.68
CA ASN A 498 1.43 5.45 -20.18
C ASN A 498 2.36 6.66 -20.24
N PRO A 499 2.70 7.17 -21.44
CA PRO A 499 3.59 8.33 -21.59
C PRO A 499 2.99 9.61 -20.99
N ASP A 500 1.65 9.69 -20.92
CA ASP A 500 0.92 10.83 -20.39
C ASP A 500 0.49 10.63 -18.92
N SER A 501 1.12 9.68 -18.21
CA SER A 501 0.82 9.39 -16.80
C SER A 501 1.12 10.53 -15.82
N LEU A 502 1.87 11.54 -16.26
CA LEU A 502 2.13 12.79 -15.53
C LEU A 502 2.10 13.95 -16.53
N VAL A 503 1.20 14.90 -16.27
CA VAL A 503 1.17 16.19 -16.96
C VAL A 503 1.44 17.28 -15.94
N GLU A 504 2.46 18.09 -16.17
CA GLU A 504 2.78 19.24 -15.33
C GLU A 504 2.32 20.52 -16.01
N THR A 505 1.58 21.36 -15.27
CA THR A 505 1.13 22.68 -15.73
C THR A 505 1.52 23.75 -14.73
N LEU A 506 1.65 24.97 -15.22
CA LEU A 506 1.87 26.16 -14.40
C LEU A 506 0.60 27.00 -14.36
N GLY A 507 0.27 27.52 -13.21
CA GLY A 507 -0.92 28.33 -13.05
C GLY A 507 -0.91 29.12 -11.74
N TYR A 508 -2.09 29.38 -11.21
CA TYR A 508 -2.28 30.28 -10.06
C TYR A 508 -3.28 29.71 -9.06
N VAL A 509 -3.01 29.92 -7.77
CA VAL A 509 -3.93 29.61 -6.66
C VAL A 509 -4.27 30.88 -5.89
N GLU A 510 -5.41 30.92 -5.25
CA GLU A 510 -5.81 32.02 -4.35
C GLU A 510 -4.83 32.13 -3.17
N PRO A 511 -4.63 33.34 -2.59
CA PRO A 511 -3.60 33.58 -1.58
C PRO A 511 -3.83 32.88 -0.24
N SER A 512 -5.06 32.49 0.10
CA SER A 512 -5.38 31.79 1.36
C SER A 512 -4.60 30.50 1.56
N VAL A 513 -4.19 29.85 0.46
CA VAL A 513 -3.45 28.58 0.47
C VAL A 513 -2.06 28.72 1.09
N ALA A 514 -1.46 29.92 1.08
CA ALA A 514 -0.11 30.14 1.63
C ALA A 514 -0.04 29.99 3.15
N GLU A 515 -1.13 30.32 3.83
CA GLU A 515 -1.22 30.35 5.30
C GLU A 515 -1.69 29.03 5.90
N ASP A 516 -2.15 28.12 5.07
CA ASP A 516 -2.66 26.82 5.49
C ASP A 516 -1.56 25.87 5.92
N ASP A 517 -1.88 24.96 6.86
CA ASP A 517 -1.03 23.85 7.26
C ASP A 517 -0.61 23.01 6.05
N SER A 518 0.63 22.51 6.09
CA SER A 518 1.17 21.64 5.04
C SER A 518 0.35 20.37 4.83
N ASP A 519 -0.43 19.94 5.84
CA ASP A 519 -1.31 18.77 5.78
C ASP A 519 -2.72 19.06 5.22
N THR A 520 -2.98 20.30 4.77
CA THR A 520 -4.28 20.69 4.23
C THR A 520 -4.48 20.11 2.83
N ARG A 521 -5.61 19.41 2.63
CA ARG A 521 -6.06 18.94 1.32
C ARG A 521 -7.09 19.92 0.76
N TYR A 522 -7.08 20.07 -0.55
CA TYR A 522 -7.93 21.00 -1.26
C TYR A 522 -8.81 20.32 -2.29
N GLN A 523 -10.04 20.79 -2.41
CA GLN A 523 -10.74 20.72 -3.65
C GLN A 523 -10.56 22.06 -4.39
N PHE A 524 -9.76 22.08 -5.44
CA PHE A 524 -9.79 23.20 -6.38
C PHE A 524 -11.09 23.09 -7.16
N GLU A 525 -12.02 24.02 -6.83
CA GLU A 525 -13.40 23.94 -7.29
C GLU A 525 -13.48 23.80 -8.82
N ARG A 526 -14.23 22.82 -9.32
CA ARG A 526 -14.37 22.41 -10.72
C ARG A 526 -13.14 21.71 -11.33
N THR A 527 -12.00 21.67 -10.66
CA THR A 527 -10.73 21.11 -11.19
C THR A 527 -10.43 19.73 -10.61
N GLY A 528 -10.52 19.54 -9.29
CA GLY A 528 -10.28 18.26 -8.65
C GLY A 528 -9.76 18.39 -7.24
N TYR A 529 -9.31 17.26 -6.67
CA TYR A 529 -8.68 17.22 -5.35
C TYR A 529 -7.18 17.28 -5.49
N PHE A 530 -6.56 18.09 -4.62
CA PHE A 530 -5.13 18.33 -4.64
C PHE A 530 -4.56 18.38 -3.24
N TRP A 531 -3.30 18.02 -3.15
CA TRP A 531 -2.50 18.20 -1.95
C TRP A 531 -1.17 18.85 -2.28
N ARG A 532 -0.72 19.74 -1.38
CA ARG A 532 0.60 20.36 -1.51
C ARG A 532 1.67 19.27 -1.42
N ASP A 533 2.55 19.15 -2.42
CA ASP A 533 3.63 18.17 -2.41
C ASP A 533 4.54 18.41 -1.19
N PRO A 534 4.70 17.44 -0.28
CA PRO A 534 5.49 17.63 0.94
C PRO A 534 7.01 17.64 0.72
N VAL A 535 7.46 17.24 -0.48
CA VAL A 535 8.86 17.11 -0.84
C VAL A 535 9.32 18.29 -1.69
N ASP A 536 8.56 18.64 -2.74
CA ASP A 536 8.98 19.59 -3.77
C ASP A 536 8.40 20.99 -3.59
N SER A 537 7.35 21.15 -2.74
CA SER A 537 6.75 22.47 -2.51
C SER A 537 7.60 23.28 -1.54
N LEU A 538 7.99 24.47 -1.97
CA LEU A 538 8.78 25.41 -1.17
C LEU A 538 8.02 26.75 -1.00
N PRO A 539 8.37 27.58 0.01
CA PRO A 539 7.84 28.92 0.11
C PRO A 539 8.11 29.72 -1.18
N GLY A 540 7.05 30.20 -1.84
CA GLY A 540 7.12 30.92 -3.11
C GLY A 540 7.26 30.04 -4.37
N ALA A 541 7.31 28.70 -4.21
CA ALA A 541 7.33 27.73 -5.30
C ALA A 541 6.40 26.56 -4.95
N LEU A 542 5.08 26.82 -4.97
CA LEU A 542 4.07 25.84 -4.61
C LEU A 542 3.93 24.76 -5.66
N VAL A 543 3.85 23.51 -5.21
CA VAL A 543 3.60 22.33 -6.06
C VAL A 543 2.41 21.57 -5.49
N PHE A 544 1.46 21.23 -6.36
CA PHE A 544 0.26 20.48 -5.96
C PHE A 544 0.14 19.18 -6.76
N ASN A 545 -0.07 18.08 -6.06
CA ASN A 545 -0.35 16.75 -6.59
C ASN A 545 -1.86 16.52 -6.63
N ARG A 546 -2.38 16.03 -7.78
CA ARG A 546 -3.78 15.69 -7.97
C ARG A 546 -4.09 14.23 -7.66
#